data_be317e7c1d42a1a1589e9b438a72780a
#
_entry.id   be317e7c1d42a1a1589e9b438a72780a
#
_cell.length_a   1.000
_cell.length_b   1.000
_cell.length_c   1.000
_cell.angle_alpha   90.00
_cell.angle_beta   90.00
_cell.angle_gamma   90.00
#
_symmetry.space_group_name_H-M   'P 1'
#
loop_
_entity.id
_entity.type
_entity.pdbx_description
1 polymer ?
#
loop_
_entity_poly.entity_id
_entity_poly.type
_entity_poly.pdbx_seq_one_letter_code
_entity_poly.pdbx_strand_id
1 'polypeptide(L)'
;MRTTILKYIEKNSRVDLGELAVLLGTDEVTVANEIAQMEKEKIICGYHTLIDWDKVGMEKVTALIEVKVTPQRNQGFDRIAERIYNYPEVTAVYLISGGYDLLVTLDGKTLKEVSQFVSEKLSPVEAVISTATHFILKKYKDHGTILVKKAESERML
;
A
#
# COMPACT_ATOMS: atom_id res chain seq x y z
N MET A 1 7.03 -24.79 6.21
CA MET A 1 7.65 -24.35 4.93
C MET A 1 7.00 -23.05 4.43
N ARG A 2 5.73 -23.00 4.05
CA ARG A 2 5.05 -21.80 3.50
C ARG A 2 5.22 -20.52 4.35
N THR A 3 4.95 -20.60 5.64
CA THR A 3 5.08 -19.46 6.55
C THR A 3 6.50 -18.87 6.58
N THR A 4 7.53 -19.73 6.51
CA THR A 4 8.93 -19.28 6.46
C THR A 4 9.22 -18.57 5.13
N ILE A 5 8.77 -19.13 4.02
CA ILE A 5 8.88 -18.50 2.69
C ILE A 5 8.21 -17.13 2.69
N LEU A 6 6.97 -17.03 3.17
CA LEU A 6 6.23 -15.78 3.22
C LEU A 6 6.93 -14.71 4.06
N LYS A 7 7.43 -15.06 5.25
CA LYS A 7 8.19 -14.13 6.10
C LYS A 7 9.50 -13.66 5.46
N TYR A 8 10.13 -14.49 4.63
CA TYR A 8 11.32 -14.11 3.88
C TYR A 8 10.96 -13.12 2.76
N ILE A 9 9.96 -13.46 1.94
CA ILE A 9 9.50 -12.65 0.81
C ILE A 9 8.95 -11.29 1.27
N GLU A 10 8.23 -11.27 2.38
CA GLU A 10 7.68 -10.02 2.95
C GLU A 10 8.77 -8.97 3.24
N LYS A 11 9.95 -9.42 3.65
CA LYS A 11 11.10 -8.54 3.91
C LYS A 11 11.88 -8.19 2.66
N ASN A 12 12.00 -9.12 1.74
CA ASN A 12 12.76 -8.96 0.49
C ASN A 12 12.12 -9.78 -0.63
N SER A 13 11.39 -9.11 -1.50
CA SER A 13 10.73 -9.76 -2.65
C SER A 13 11.70 -10.25 -3.73
N ARG A 14 12.98 -9.85 -3.69
CA ARG A 14 14.04 -10.42 -4.54
C ARG A 14 14.51 -11.73 -3.91
N VAL A 15 13.79 -12.79 -4.24
CA VAL A 15 13.99 -14.12 -3.65
C VAL A 15 15.23 -14.77 -4.24
N ASP A 16 16.13 -15.23 -3.38
CA ASP A 16 17.16 -16.21 -3.71
C ASP A 16 16.65 -17.61 -3.35
N LEU A 17 16.35 -18.40 -4.39
CA LEU A 17 15.78 -19.74 -4.20
C LEU A 17 16.78 -20.69 -3.55
N GLY A 18 18.08 -20.53 -3.86
CA GLY A 18 19.14 -21.36 -3.26
C GLY A 18 19.28 -21.10 -1.76
N GLU A 19 19.27 -19.84 -1.36
CA GLU A 19 19.32 -19.46 0.05
C GLU A 19 18.10 -20.00 0.82
N LEU A 20 16.91 -19.85 0.24
CA LEU A 20 15.69 -20.39 0.83
C LEU A 20 15.68 -21.91 0.92
N ALA A 21 16.17 -22.60 -0.12
CA ALA A 21 16.27 -24.05 -0.13
C ALA A 21 17.17 -24.57 1.00
N VAL A 22 18.32 -23.93 1.19
CA VAL A 22 19.24 -24.25 2.31
C VAL A 22 18.57 -24.01 3.65
N LEU A 23 17.94 -22.84 3.82
CA LEU A 23 17.24 -22.48 5.06
C LEU A 23 16.13 -23.48 5.43
N LEU A 24 15.45 -24.02 4.42
CA LEU A 24 14.33 -24.95 4.59
C LEU A 24 14.72 -26.42 4.59
N GLY A 25 15.99 -26.74 4.31
CA GLY A 25 16.46 -28.13 4.18
C GLY A 25 15.80 -28.87 2.99
N THR A 26 15.59 -28.20 1.87
CA THR A 26 14.96 -28.71 0.67
C THR A 26 15.71 -28.26 -0.60
N ASP A 27 15.14 -28.49 -1.77
CA ASP A 27 15.71 -28.05 -3.05
C ASP A 27 14.99 -26.81 -3.62
N GLU A 28 15.65 -26.13 -4.56
CA GLU A 28 15.13 -24.91 -5.20
C GLU A 28 13.83 -25.13 -5.95
N VAL A 29 13.67 -26.30 -6.57
CA VAL A 29 12.47 -26.63 -7.36
C VAL A 29 11.25 -26.72 -6.42
N THR A 30 11.41 -27.35 -5.29
CA THR A 30 10.37 -27.45 -4.26
C THR A 30 9.97 -26.05 -3.76
N VAL A 31 10.94 -25.17 -3.47
CA VAL A 31 10.66 -23.79 -3.04
C VAL A 31 9.93 -23.01 -4.13
N ALA A 32 10.41 -23.10 -5.39
CA ALA A 32 9.79 -22.41 -6.52
C ALA A 32 8.34 -22.87 -6.75
N ASN A 33 8.08 -24.16 -6.66
CA ASN A 33 6.73 -24.72 -6.80
C ASN A 33 5.79 -24.26 -5.69
N GLU A 34 6.27 -24.18 -4.44
CA GLU A 34 5.48 -23.67 -3.32
C GLU A 34 5.14 -22.18 -3.49
N ILE A 35 6.07 -21.36 -3.98
CA ILE A 35 5.83 -19.96 -4.29
C ILE A 35 4.78 -19.84 -5.39
N ALA A 36 4.96 -20.55 -6.50
CA ALA A 36 4.01 -20.54 -7.63
C ALA A 36 2.60 -20.99 -7.20
N GLN A 37 2.52 -21.98 -6.32
CA GLN A 37 1.24 -22.42 -5.79
C GLN A 37 0.57 -21.34 -4.90
N MET A 38 1.34 -20.66 -4.05
CA MET A 38 0.84 -19.54 -3.22
C MET A 38 0.41 -18.34 -4.06
N GLU A 39 1.07 -18.07 -5.17
CA GLU A 39 0.63 -17.05 -6.15
C GLU A 39 -0.70 -17.44 -6.82
N LYS A 40 -0.84 -18.68 -7.23
CA LYS A 40 -2.09 -19.22 -7.81
C LYS A 40 -3.25 -19.18 -6.81
N GLU A 41 -2.98 -19.48 -5.54
CA GLU A 41 -3.95 -19.43 -4.45
C GLU A 41 -4.25 -17.99 -3.98
N LYS A 42 -3.57 -16.97 -4.55
CA LYS A 42 -3.68 -15.57 -4.15
C LYS A 42 -3.30 -15.31 -2.69
N ILE A 43 -2.47 -16.15 -2.09
CA ILE A 43 -1.80 -15.90 -0.82
C ILE A 43 -0.72 -14.84 -1.03
N ILE A 44 0.09 -14.99 -2.08
CA ILE A 44 0.97 -13.93 -2.59
C ILE A 44 0.17 -13.16 -3.65
N CYS A 45 -0.26 -11.96 -3.30
CA CYS A 45 -1.10 -11.12 -4.15
C CYS A 45 -0.32 -10.25 -5.12
N GLY A 46 0.95 -10.00 -4.85
CA GLY A 46 1.84 -9.18 -5.67
C GLY A 46 3.17 -8.89 -5.02
N TYR A 47 4.08 -8.32 -5.80
CA TYR A 47 5.40 -7.89 -5.37
C TYR A 47 5.53 -6.39 -5.63
N HIS A 48 5.92 -5.64 -4.61
CA HIS A 48 6.03 -4.20 -4.69
C HIS A 48 7.44 -3.75 -4.29
N THR A 49 7.97 -2.79 -5.04
CA THR A 49 9.28 -2.18 -4.76
C THR A 49 9.07 -0.86 -4.05
N LEU A 50 9.72 -0.70 -2.89
CA LEU A 50 9.80 0.60 -2.22
C LEU A 50 10.81 1.48 -2.93
N ILE A 51 10.36 2.65 -3.42
CA ILE A 51 11.17 3.61 -4.16
C ILE A 51 11.10 4.97 -3.48
N ASP A 52 12.25 5.55 -3.23
CA ASP A 52 12.36 6.95 -2.79
C ASP A 52 12.32 7.88 -4.02
N TRP A 53 11.12 8.30 -4.39
CA TRP A 53 10.88 9.12 -5.56
C TRP A 53 11.49 10.53 -5.45
N ASP A 54 11.68 11.03 -4.24
CA ASP A 54 12.30 12.33 -4.00
C ASP A 54 13.76 12.33 -4.49
N LYS A 55 14.46 11.19 -4.33
CA LYS A 55 15.85 11.02 -4.84
C LYS A 55 15.93 10.91 -6.35
N VAL A 56 14.85 10.54 -7.01
CA VAL A 56 14.77 10.49 -8.48
C VAL A 56 14.44 11.86 -9.07
N GLY A 57 14.01 12.82 -8.24
CA GLY A 57 13.59 14.15 -8.68
C GLY A 57 12.23 14.16 -9.35
N MET A 58 11.41 13.14 -9.11
CA MET A 58 10.02 13.10 -9.59
C MET A 58 9.08 13.52 -8.48
N GLU A 59 8.30 14.57 -8.74
CA GLU A 59 7.21 14.93 -7.85
C GLU A 59 6.13 13.85 -7.89
N LYS A 60 5.85 13.27 -6.73
CA LYS A 60 4.77 12.32 -6.53
C LYS A 60 4.04 12.68 -5.24
N VAL A 61 2.80 13.07 -5.39
CA VAL A 61 1.95 13.45 -4.26
C VAL A 61 1.15 12.23 -3.82
N THR A 62 1.31 11.84 -2.56
CA THR A 62 0.50 10.79 -1.94
C THR A 62 -0.49 11.45 -0.98
N ALA A 63 -1.76 11.10 -1.11
CA ALA A 63 -2.80 11.55 -0.23
C ALA A 63 -3.46 10.40 0.52
N LEU A 64 -3.82 10.65 1.77
CA LEU A 64 -4.67 9.81 2.60
C LEU A 64 -6.02 10.52 2.74
N ILE A 65 -7.10 9.88 2.31
CA ILE A 65 -8.43 10.47 2.30
C ILE A 65 -9.32 9.69 3.25
N GLU A 66 -9.74 10.34 4.31
CA GLU A 66 -10.77 9.83 5.22
C GLU A 66 -12.13 10.01 4.56
N VAL A 67 -12.92 8.96 4.53
CA VAL A 67 -14.26 8.97 3.93
C VAL A 67 -15.27 8.49 4.94
N LYS A 68 -16.28 9.32 5.24
CA LYS A 68 -17.47 8.93 5.97
C LYS A 68 -18.56 8.56 5.00
N VAL A 69 -19.18 7.42 5.22
CA VAL A 69 -20.23 6.90 4.34
C VAL A 69 -21.45 6.46 5.15
N THR A 70 -22.63 6.49 4.51
CA THR A 70 -23.82 5.87 5.04
C THR A 70 -23.85 4.41 4.60
N PRO A 71 -23.86 3.42 5.51
CA PRO A 71 -23.96 2.00 5.15
C PRO A 71 -25.25 1.74 4.36
N GLN A 72 -25.10 1.03 3.24
CA GLN A 72 -26.23 0.62 2.41
C GLN A 72 -26.90 -0.61 3.01
N ARG A 73 -28.26 -0.66 3.04
CA ARG A 73 -29.00 -1.84 3.48
C ARG A 73 -28.57 -3.07 2.67
N ASN A 74 -28.26 -4.17 3.36
CA ASN A 74 -27.87 -5.48 2.83
C ASN A 74 -26.49 -5.57 2.15
N GLN A 75 -25.74 -4.49 1.96
CA GLN A 75 -24.44 -4.49 1.28
C GLN A 75 -23.32 -3.86 2.12
N GLY A 76 -23.64 -3.25 3.27
CA GLY A 76 -22.67 -2.62 4.14
C GLY A 76 -21.80 -1.59 3.41
N PHE A 77 -20.49 -1.71 3.58
CA PHE A 77 -19.49 -0.83 2.97
C PHE A 77 -18.88 -1.39 1.66
N ASP A 78 -19.13 -2.66 1.35
CA ASP A 78 -18.41 -3.38 0.28
C ASP A 78 -18.65 -2.77 -1.09
N ARG A 79 -19.90 -2.42 -1.41
CA ARG A 79 -20.24 -1.82 -2.70
C ARG A 79 -19.61 -0.44 -2.90
N ILE A 80 -19.52 0.34 -1.84
CA ILE A 80 -18.91 1.67 -1.88
C ILE A 80 -17.40 1.52 -2.07
N ALA A 81 -16.78 0.60 -1.29
CA ALA A 81 -15.36 0.29 -1.43
C ALA A 81 -15.04 -0.22 -2.83
N GLU A 82 -15.84 -1.11 -3.40
CA GLU A 82 -15.68 -1.61 -4.77
C GLU A 82 -15.69 -0.49 -5.81
N ARG A 83 -16.62 0.45 -5.70
CA ARG A 83 -16.67 1.60 -6.59
C ARG A 83 -15.41 2.46 -6.49
N ILE A 84 -14.89 2.65 -5.28
CA ILE A 84 -13.70 3.47 -5.03
C ILE A 84 -12.42 2.77 -5.53
N TYR A 85 -12.21 1.49 -5.18
CA TYR A 85 -10.97 0.80 -5.57
C TYR A 85 -10.86 0.51 -7.06
N ASN A 86 -11.94 0.61 -7.83
CA ASN A 86 -11.90 0.49 -9.28
C ASN A 86 -11.34 1.74 -10.00
N TYR A 87 -11.16 2.86 -9.30
CA TYR A 87 -10.46 4.00 -9.88
C TYR A 87 -8.95 3.72 -9.98
N PRO A 88 -8.33 3.91 -11.16
CA PRO A 88 -6.91 3.60 -11.35
C PRO A 88 -5.95 4.47 -10.51
N GLU A 89 -6.39 5.65 -10.10
CA GLU A 89 -5.61 6.54 -9.23
C GLU A 89 -5.53 6.05 -7.78
N VAL A 90 -6.47 5.20 -7.36
CA VAL A 90 -6.55 4.67 -6.00
C VAL A 90 -5.56 3.52 -5.83
N THR A 91 -4.68 3.62 -4.86
CA THR A 91 -3.65 2.62 -4.57
C THR A 91 -4.05 1.70 -3.42
N ALA A 92 -4.89 2.14 -2.51
CA ALA A 92 -5.42 1.31 -1.43
C ALA A 92 -6.77 1.83 -0.91
N VAL A 93 -7.59 0.91 -0.42
CA VAL A 93 -8.84 1.21 0.30
C VAL A 93 -8.94 0.29 1.51
N TYR A 94 -9.14 0.87 2.67
CA TYR A 94 -9.27 0.14 3.93
C TYR A 94 -10.58 0.49 4.63
N LEU A 95 -11.25 -0.50 5.19
CA LEU A 95 -12.32 -0.29 6.16
C LEU A 95 -11.68 -0.01 7.53
N ILE A 96 -12.06 1.07 8.15
CA ILE A 96 -11.47 1.58 9.39
C ILE A 96 -12.47 1.48 10.55
N SER A 97 -11.98 1.03 11.69
CA SER A 97 -12.67 1.14 12.96
C SER A 97 -12.22 2.41 13.66
N GLY A 98 -13.02 3.48 13.58
CA GLY A 98 -12.64 4.78 14.15
C GLY A 98 -13.61 5.89 13.78
N GLY A 99 -13.10 7.11 13.71
CA GLY A 99 -13.90 8.32 13.47
C GLY A 99 -14.41 8.48 12.04
N TYR A 100 -13.99 7.64 11.11
CA TYR A 100 -14.42 7.58 9.71
C TYR A 100 -14.47 6.11 9.27
N ASP A 101 -15.03 5.83 8.10
CA ASP A 101 -15.37 4.46 7.69
C ASP A 101 -14.35 3.87 6.72
N LEU A 102 -13.90 4.64 5.72
CA LEU A 102 -12.92 4.19 4.75
C LEU A 102 -11.71 5.11 4.73
N LEU A 103 -10.53 4.53 4.61
CA LEU A 103 -9.29 5.24 4.30
C LEU A 103 -8.90 4.90 2.86
N VAL A 104 -8.82 5.92 2.02
CA VAL A 104 -8.43 5.80 0.62
C VAL A 104 -7.04 6.39 0.43
N THR A 105 -6.13 5.61 -0.12
CA THR A 105 -4.80 6.10 -0.50
C THR A 105 -4.77 6.35 -1.99
N LEU A 106 -4.29 7.52 -2.37
CA LEU A 106 -4.26 8.00 -3.74
C LEU A 106 -2.87 8.57 -4.06
N ASP A 107 -2.35 8.19 -5.21
CA ASP A 107 -1.15 8.77 -5.77
C ASP A 107 -1.50 9.69 -6.96
N GLY A 108 -1.03 10.92 -6.89
CA GLY A 108 -1.18 11.91 -7.97
C GLY A 108 0.16 12.55 -8.30
N LYS A 109 0.22 13.28 -9.41
CA LYS A 109 1.39 14.08 -9.79
C LYS A 109 1.39 15.43 -9.07
N THR A 110 0.21 16.00 -8.84
CA THR A 110 0.04 17.32 -8.24
C THR A 110 -1.06 17.34 -7.19
N LEU A 111 -1.03 18.34 -6.29
CA LEU A 111 -2.11 18.60 -5.34
C LEU A 111 -3.45 18.85 -6.05
N LYS A 112 -3.40 19.52 -7.23
CA LYS A 112 -4.58 19.81 -8.03
C LYS A 112 -5.24 18.55 -8.55
N GLU A 113 -4.47 17.58 -9.04
CA GLU A 113 -5.00 16.29 -9.52
C GLU A 113 -5.72 15.54 -8.40
N VAL A 114 -5.12 15.50 -7.19
CA VAL A 114 -5.73 14.86 -6.03
C VAL A 114 -7.03 15.57 -5.65
N SER A 115 -7.03 16.90 -5.59
CA SER A 115 -8.22 17.68 -5.25
C SER A 115 -9.34 17.50 -6.27
N GLN A 116 -9.01 17.44 -7.56
CA GLN A 116 -9.97 17.13 -8.63
C GLN A 116 -10.57 15.73 -8.47
N PHE A 117 -9.74 14.72 -8.21
CA PHE A 117 -10.25 13.37 -7.97
C PHE A 117 -11.27 13.35 -6.83
N VAL A 118 -10.97 13.99 -5.70
CA VAL A 118 -11.88 14.04 -4.56
C VAL A 118 -13.20 14.72 -4.93
N SER A 119 -13.15 15.88 -5.57
CA SER A 119 -14.34 16.66 -5.90
C SER A 119 -15.18 16.05 -7.04
N GLU A 120 -14.56 15.44 -8.03
CA GLU A 120 -15.24 14.94 -9.23
C GLU A 120 -15.62 13.45 -9.14
N LYS A 121 -14.84 12.63 -8.44
CA LYS A 121 -15.02 11.18 -8.42
C LYS A 121 -15.44 10.64 -7.06
N LEU A 122 -14.91 11.18 -5.97
CA LEU A 122 -15.13 10.62 -4.62
C LEU A 122 -16.32 11.28 -3.90
N SER A 123 -16.33 12.59 -3.77
CA SER A 123 -17.40 13.33 -3.08
C SER A 123 -18.79 13.17 -3.72
N PRO A 124 -18.93 13.04 -5.06
CA PRO A 124 -20.23 12.82 -5.68
C PRO A 124 -20.84 11.43 -5.48
N VAL A 125 -20.10 10.47 -4.90
CA VAL A 125 -20.66 9.15 -4.59
C VAL A 125 -21.80 9.32 -3.57
N GLU A 126 -23.00 8.85 -3.92
CA GLU A 126 -24.24 9.12 -3.16
C GLU A 126 -24.15 8.79 -1.68
N ALA A 127 -23.47 7.69 -1.33
CA ALA A 127 -23.30 7.26 0.05
C ALA A 127 -22.22 8.02 0.83
N VAL A 128 -21.41 8.86 0.18
CA VAL A 128 -20.34 9.64 0.82
C VAL A 128 -20.94 10.84 1.52
N ILE A 129 -20.78 10.91 2.85
CA ILE A 129 -21.25 12.01 3.69
C ILE A 129 -20.22 13.15 3.70
N SER A 130 -18.95 12.80 3.93
CA SER A 130 -17.85 13.76 4.00
C SER A 130 -16.51 13.11 3.67
N THR A 131 -15.56 13.93 3.27
CA THR A 131 -14.18 13.56 3.01
C THR A 131 -13.21 14.51 3.70
N ALA A 132 -12.07 14.01 4.14
CA ALA A 132 -10.95 14.82 4.62
C ALA A 132 -9.66 14.33 3.97
N THR A 133 -8.99 15.20 3.24
CA THR A 133 -7.77 14.87 2.50
C THR A 133 -6.54 15.33 3.25
N HIS A 134 -5.61 14.40 3.46
CA HIS A 134 -4.32 14.64 4.10
C HIS A 134 -3.21 14.33 3.10
N PHE A 135 -2.30 15.28 2.90
CA PHE A 135 -1.16 15.09 2.02
C PHE A 135 0.06 14.63 2.82
N ILE A 136 0.74 13.60 2.35
CA ILE A 136 2.01 13.19 2.92
C ILE A 136 3.08 14.16 2.46
N LEU A 137 3.61 14.95 3.39
CA LEU A 137 4.66 15.95 3.10
C LEU A 137 6.05 15.32 3.06
N LYS A 138 6.29 14.31 3.90
CA LYS A 138 7.58 13.61 4.01
C LYS A 138 7.39 12.23 4.59
N LYS A 139 8.06 11.25 4.00
CA LYS A 139 8.12 9.88 4.52
C LYS A 139 9.43 9.70 5.30
N TYR A 140 9.33 9.44 6.59
CA TYR A 140 10.48 9.13 7.45
C TYR A 140 10.84 7.65 7.41
N LYS A 141 9.82 6.80 7.43
CA LYS A 141 9.93 5.34 7.39
C LYS A 141 8.74 4.78 6.63
N ASP A 142 8.98 3.81 5.78
CA ASP A 142 7.94 3.12 5.04
C ASP A 142 8.30 1.64 4.86
N HIS A 143 7.31 0.75 4.99
CA HIS A 143 7.51 -0.70 4.92
C HIS A 143 8.73 -1.21 5.74
N GLY A 144 8.93 -0.66 6.93
CA GLY A 144 10.04 -1.01 7.81
C GLY A 144 11.40 -0.40 7.43
N THR A 145 11.50 0.31 6.31
CA THR A 145 12.73 0.94 5.82
C THR A 145 12.78 2.43 6.20
N ILE A 146 13.88 2.88 6.80
CA ILE A 146 14.13 4.29 7.11
C ILE A 146 14.57 4.99 5.83
N LEU A 147 13.84 6.05 5.45
CA LEU A 147 14.07 6.80 4.20
C LEU A 147 14.89 8.08 4.40
N VAL A 148 15.05 8.54 5.63
CA VAL A 148 15.83 9.73 5.97
C VAL A 148 17.26 9.35 6.38
N LYS A 149 18.26 10.13 5.95
CA LYS A 149 19.61 10.01 6.50
C LYS A 149 19.58 10.42 7.97
N LYS A 150 20.20 9.63 8.86
CA LYS A 150 20.56 10.13 10.19
C LYS A 150 21.47 11.33 9.95
N ALA A 151 21.14 12.46 10.58
CA ALA A 151 22.11 13.55 10.70
C ALA A 151 23.37 12.93 11.32
N GLU A 152 24.50 12.98 10.63
CA GLU A 152 25.78 12.72 11.27
C GLU A 152 25.84 13.72 12.41
N SER A 153 25.77 13.23 13.66
CA SER A 153 26.04 14.05 14.80
C SER A 153 27.47 14.55 14.59
N GLU A 154 27.62 15.84 14.28
CA GLU A 154 28.89 16.53 14.40
C GLU A 154 29.40 16.19 15.80
N ARG A 155 30.37 15.29 15.85
CA ARG A 155 31.24 15.18 17.01
C ARG A 155 32.07 16.46 16.99
N MET A 156 31.54 17.48 17.64
CA MET A 156 32.38 18.57 18.09
C MET A 156 33.41 17.99 19.05
N LEU A 157 34.65 18.08 18.64
CA LEU A 157 35.82 17.93 19.47
C LEU A 157 35.84 18.99 20.55
#